data_166d2bd4d561424790c3bd9407e40031
#
_entry.id   166d2bd4d561424790c3bd9407e40031
#
_cell.length_a   1.000
_cell.length_b   1.000
_cell.length_c   1.000
_cell.angle_alpha   90.00
_cell.angle_beta   90.00
_cell.angle_gamma   90.00
#
_symmetry.space_group_name_H-M   'P 1'
#
loop_
_entity.id
_entity.type
_entity.pdbx_description
1 polymer ?
#
loop_
_entity_poly.entity_id
_entity_poly.type
_entity_poly.pdbx_seq_one_letter_code
_entity_poly.pdbx_strand_id
1 'polypeptide(L)'
;QAPLAPAARVLDAGCGLGDGLLALRAAYPQVALDGIEWSWPLRVACALRCPWARVRRADMWKTDWSGYQMVYLFQRPESMARAAAKAQAEMAPGTWLVSLEFAVPGVLPHAQLRAPGGRVVWIYRLPLQGQSK
;
A
#
# COMPACT_ATOMS: atom_id res chain seq x y z
N GLN A 1 5.95 -12.74 -2.99
CA GLN A 1 4.76 -11.91 -2.78
C GLN A 1 4.10 -12.24 -1.45
N ALA A 2 3.50 -11.23 -0.84
CA ALA A 2 2.75 -11.43 0.40
C ALA A 2 1.53 -12.31 0.14
N PRO A 3 1.30 -13.37 0.95
CA PRO A 3 0.15 -14.23 0.78
C PRO A 3 -1.13 -13.51 1.22
N LEU A 4 -2.14 -13.49 0.35
CA LEU A 4 -3.45 -12.89 0.62
C LEU A 4 -4.56 -13.88 0.30
N ALA A 5 -5.54 -13.97 1.19
CA ALA A 5 -6.76 -14.71 0.94
C ALA A 5 -7.58 -14.06 -0.19
N PRO A 6 -8.36 -14.84 -0.97
CA PRO A 6 -9.15 -14.25 -2.07
C PRO A 6 -10.13 -13.15 -1.63
N ALA A 7 -10.62 -13.20 -0.40
CA ALA A 7 -11.53 -12.20 0.15
C ALA A 7 -10.82 -11.02 0.81
N ALA A 8 -9.48 -10.96 0.75
CA ALA A 8 -8.70 -9.88 1.36
C ALA A 8 -9.00 -8.53 0.68
N ARG A 9 -8.85 -7.46 1.46
CA ARG A 9 -8.99 -6.09 0.97
C ARG A 9 -7.63 -5.42 0.96
N VAL A 10 -7.30 -4.79 -0.15
CA VAL A 10 -6.04 -4.11 -0.36
C VAL A 10 -6.30 -2.65 -0.68
N LEU A 11 -5.58 -1.75 -0.01
CA LEU A 11 -5.66 -0.32 -0.23
C LEU A 11 -4.39 0.18 -0.93
N ASP A 12 -4.55 0.91 -2.02
CA ASP A 12 -3.50 1.77 -2.57
C ASP A 12 -3.70 3.17 -2.02
N ALA A 13 -2.91 3.55 -1.05
CA ALA A 13 -2.99 4.84 -0.39
C ALA A 13 -2.23 5.89 -1.20
N GLY A 14 -2.97 6.77 -1.88
CA GLY A 14 -2.40 7.73 -2.83
C GLY A 14 -2.22 7.10 -4.20
N CYS A 15 -3.32 6.59 -4.80
CA CYS A 15 -3.24 5.77 -6.01
C CYS A 15 -2.84 6.54 -7.29
N GLY A 16 -2.88 7.88 -7.29
CA GLY A 16 -2.48 8.68 -8.44
C GLY A 16 -3.25 8.29 -9.70
N LEU A 17 -2.54 7.93 -10.76
CA LEU A 17 -3.13 7.46 -12.03
C LEU A 17 -3.52 5.98 -12.01
N GLY A 18 -3.23 5.24 -10.95
CA GLY A 18 -3.64 3.85 -10.81
C GLY A 18 -2.58 2.82 -11.19
N ASP A 19 -1.32 3.21 -11.38
CA ASP A 19 -0.26 2.26 -11.73
C ASP A 19 -0.07 1.19 -10.65
N GLY A 20 -0.14 1.58 -9.37
CA GLY A 20 -0.08 0.64 -8.26
C GLY A 20 -1.27 -0.32 -8.24
N LEU A 21 -2.47 0.18 -8.49
CA LEU A 21 -3.67 -0.66 -8.58
C LEU A 21 -3.57 -1.67 -9.71
N LEU A 22 -3.05 -1.27 -10.86
CA LEU A 22 -2.82 -2.19 -11.98
C LEU A 22 -1.83 -3.29 -11.61
N ALA A 23 -0.74 -2.94 -10.93
CA ALA A 23 0.25 -3.92 -10.46
C ALA A 23 -0.35 -4.87 -9.43
N LEU A 24 -1.14 -4.35 -8.48
CA LEU A 24 -1.81 -5.16 -7.47
C LEU A 24 -2.85 -6.09 -8.09
N ARG A 25 -3.60 -5.62 -9.09
CA ARG A 25 -4.57 -6.46 -9.81
C ARG A 25 -3.88 -7.63 -10.52
N ALA A 26 -2.72 -7.37 -11.13
CA ALA A 26 -1.95 -8.42 -11.80
C ALA A 26 -1.40 -9.46 -10.80
N ALA A 27 -0.95 -9.00 -9.62
CA ALA A 27 -0.39 -9.87 -8.58
C ALA A 27 -1.48 -10.64 -7.80
N TYR A 28 -2.64 -10.00 -7.58
CA TYR A 28 -3.72 -10.56 -6.74
C TYR A 28 -5.07 -10.38 -7.44
N PRO A 29 -5.39 -11.16 -8.47
CA PRO A 29 -6.57 -10.90 -9.31
C PRO A 29 -7.92 -11.07 -8.61
N GLN A 30 -7.96 -11.70 -7.43
CA GLN A 30 -9.20 -12.01 -6.72
C GLN A 30 -9.45 -11.15 -5.48
N VAL A 31 -8.51 -10.28 -5.10
CA VAL A 31 -8.70 -9.43 -3.92
C VAL A 31 -9.53 -8.19 -4.26
N ALA A 32 -10.19 -7.65 -3.25
CA ALA A 32 -10.88 -6.37 -3.39
C ALA A 32 -9.86 -5.22 -3.32
N LEU A 33 -9.83 -4.38 -4.33
CA LEU A 33 -8.88 -3.28 -4.45
C LEU A 33 -9.59 -1.94 -4.27
N ASP A 34 -9.13 -1.18 -3.29
CA ASP A 34 -9.55 0.19 -3.04
C ASP A 34 -8.38 1.13 -3.34
N GLY A 35 -8.67 2.26 -3.98
CA GLY A 35 -7.69 3.32 -4.16
C GLY A 35 -8.22 4.61 -3.56
N ILE A 36 -7.33 5.39 -2.94
CA ILE A 36 -7.66 6.72 -2.46
C ILE A 36 -6.68 7.73 -3.06
N GLU A 37 -7.19 8.88 -3.45
CA GLU A 37 -6.41 9.96 -4.03
C GLU A 37 -7.02 11.29 -3.65
N TRP A 38 -6.21 12.20 -3.12
CA TRP A 38 -6.68 13.53 -2.70
C TRP A 38 -6.94 14.46 -3.88
N SER A 39 -6.10 14.38 -4.91
CA SER A 39 -6.29 15.17 -6.13
C SER A 39 -7.50 14.65 -6.91
N TRP A 40 -8.55 15.45 -7.05
CA TRP A 40 -9.74 15.00 -7.74
C TRP A 40 -9.51 14.70 -9.24
N PRO A 41 -8.65 15.44 -9.99
CA PRO A 41 -8.38 15.05 -11.37
C PRO A 41 -7.68 13.69 -11.49
N LEU A 42 -6.70 13.43 -10.61
CA LEU A 42 -6.03 12.13 -10.57
C LEU A 42 -6.98 11.02 -10.15
N ARG A 43 -7.86 11.29 -9.19
CA ARG A 43 -8.87 10.32 -8.74
C ARG A 43 -9.79 9.93 -9.89
N VAL A 44 -10.26 10.89 -10.68
CA VAL A 44 -11.12 10.61 -11.84
C VAL A 44 -10.35 9.79 -12.88
N ALA A 45 -9.12 10.16 -13.21
CA ALA A 45 -8.29 9.42 -14.15
C ALA A 45 -8.04 7.99 -13.68
N CYS A 46 -7.73 7.82 -12.39
CA CYS A 46 -7.53 6.49 -11.80
C CYS A 46 -8.80 5.64 -11.89
N ALA A 47 -9.96 6.20 -11.57
CA ALA A 47 -11.23 5.47 -11.63
C ALA A 47 -11.55 5.01 -13.06
N LEU A 48 -11.22 5.82 -14.06
CA LEU A 48 -11.42 5.45 -15.47
C LEU A 48 -10.47 4.35 -15.92
N ARG A 49 -9.21 4.37 -15.44
CA ARG A 49 -8.22 3.34 -15.79
C ARG A 49 -8.44 2.03 -15.03
N CYS A 50 -9.02 2.09 -13.84
CA CYS A 50 -9.18 0.95 -12.95
C CYS A 50 -10.64 0.78 -12.52
N PRO A 51 -11.57 0.47 -13.49
CA PRO A 51 -13.00 0.40 -13.18
C PRO A 51 -13.36 -0.75 -12.23
N TRP A 52 -12.50 -1.75 -12.09
CA TRP A 52 -12.64 -2.87 -11.18
C TRP A 52 -12.21 -2.55 -9.74
N ALA A 53 -11.59 -1.39 -9.52
CA ALA A 53 -11.21 -0.93 -8.19
C ALA A 53 -12.20 0.12 -7.69
N ARG A 54 -12.37 0.16 -6.37
CA ARG A 54 -13.15 1.21 -5.73
C ARG A 54 -12.25 2.40 -5.45
N VAL A 55 -12.29 3.41 -6.31
CA VAL A 55 -11.45 4.60 -6.22
C VAL A 55 -12.28 5.77 -5.68
N ARG A 56 -11.77 6.43 -4.63
CA ARG A 56 -12.45 7.58 -4.03
C ARG A 56 -11.46 8.68 -3.68
N ARG A 57 -11.98 9.90 -3.56
CA ARG A 57 -11.19 11.04 -3.07
C ARG A 57 -11.13 10.98 -1.55
N ALA A 58 -9.93 10.82 -1.00
CA ALA A 58 -9.73 10.79 0.44
C ALA A 58 -8.30 11.16 0.80
N ASP A 59 -8.13 11.66 2.01
CA ASP A 59 -6.82 11.90 2.59
C ASP A 59 -6.34 10.59 3.23
N MET A 60 -5.20 10.07 2.77
CA MET A 60 -4.66 8.81 3.28
C MET A 60 -4.39 8.85 4.79
N TRP A 61 -4.04 10.00 5.34
CA TRP A 61 -3.72 10.13 6.75
C TRP A 61 -4.97 10.09 7.65
N LYS A 62 -6.13 10.40 7.08
CA LYS A 62 -7.43 10.37 7.76
C LYS A 62 -8.24 9.12 7.45
N THR A 63 -7.80 8.30 6.54
CA THR A 63 -8.46 7.04 6.17
C THR A 63 -8.11 5.98 7.19
N ASP A 64 -9.09 5.17 7.60
CA ASP A 64 -8.87 4.05 8.52
C ASP A 64 -8.27 2.87 7.76
N TRP A 65 -7.10 2.39 8.20
CA TRP A 65 -6.43 1.25 7.60
C TRP A 65 -6.74 -0.09 8.29
N SER A 66 -7.56 -0.10 9.32
CA SER A 66 -7.79 -1.29 10.15
C SER A 66 -8.47 -2.45 9.40
N GLY A 67 -9.26 -2.15 8.38
CA GLY A 67 -9.99 -3.16 7.61
C GLY A 67 -9.22 -3.77 6.44
N TYR A 68 -7.96 -3.39 6.24
CA TYR A 68 -7.18 -3.86 5.10
C TYR A 68 -6.14 -4.91 5.50
N GLN A 69 -5.99 -5.93 4.68
CA GLN A 69 -4.96 -6.97 4.82
C GLN A 69 -3.63 -6.51 4.24
N MET A 70 -3.66 -5.54 3.34
CA MET A 70 -2.46 -4.91 2.80
C MET A 70 -2.76 -3.44 2.51
N VAL A 71 -1.79 -2.57 2.84
CA VAL A 71 -1.76 -1.17 2.39
C VAL A 71 -0.50 -0.98 1.56
N TYR A 72 -0.68 -0.52 0.33
CA TYR A 72 0.39 -0.25 -0.62
C TYR A 72 0.65 1.25 -0.70
N LEU A 73 1.91 1.63 -0.64
CA LEU A 73 2.36 3.02 -0.62
C LEU A 73 3.40 3.29 -1.70
N PHE A 74 3.32 4.48 -2.28
CA PHE A 74 4.45 5.11 -2.96
C PHE A 74 4.55 6.54 -2.44
N GLN A 75 5.33 6.72 -1.39
CA GLN A 75 5.44 7.99 -0.67
C GLN A 75 6.88 8.47 -0.63
N ARG A 76 7.05 9.77 -0.36
CA ARG A 76 8.40 10.34 -0.17
C ARG A 76 9.07 9.74 1.06
N PRO A 77 10.42 9.70 1.09
CA PRO A 77 11.14 9.16 2.24
C PRO A 77 10.74 9.79 3.58
N GLU A 78 10.52 11.12 3.59
CA GLU A 78 10.15 11.85 4.81
C GLU A 78 8.77 11.50 5.35
N SER A 79 7.90 10.91 4.53
CA SER A 79 6.56 10.47 4.96
C SER A 79 6.53 9.02 5.46
N MET A 80 7.60 8.25 5.26
CA MET A 80 7.58 6.82 5.54
C MET A 80 7.47 6.51 7.04
N ALA A 81 8.13 7.29 7.90
CA ALA A 81 7.99 7.10 9.34
C ALA A 81 6.56 7.34 9.82
N ARG A 82 5.88 8.35 9.27
CA ARG A 82 4.48 8.64 9.57
C ARG A 82 3.55 7.52 9.09
N ALA A 83 3.79 7.01 7.90
CA ALA A 83 3.02 5.89 7.34
C ALA A 83 3.19 4.63 8.20
N ALA A 84 4.41 4.34 8.63
CA ALA A 84 4.68 3.20 9.50
C ALA A 84 3.98 3.33 10.85
N ALA A 85 3.99 4.52 11.45
CA ALA A 85 3.30 4.78 12.72
C ALA A 85 1.79 4.57 12.58
N LYS A 86 1.20 5.02 11.48
CA LYS A 86 -0.22 4.81 11.20
C LYS A 86 -0.54 3.33 11.00
N ALA A 87 0.27 2.61 10.23
CA ALA A 87 0.08 1.18 10.03
C ALA A 87 0.17 0.42 11.36
N GLN A 88 1.17 0.73 12.17
CA GLN A 88 1.35 0.10 13.48
C GLN A 88 0.17 0.35 14.42
N ALA A 89 -0.43 1.54 14.36
CA ALA A 89 -1.56 1.90 15.21
C ALA A 89 -2.88 1.28 14.75
N GLU A 90 -3.07 1.08 13.45
CA GLU A 90 -4.38 0.75 12.89
C GLU A 90 -4.49 -0.66 12.30
N MET A 91 -3.40 -1.19 11.72
CA MET A 91 -3.45 -2.47 11.02
C MET A 91 -3.31 -3.66 11.97
N ALA A 92 -4.07 -4.71 11.71
CA ALA A 92 -4.07 -5.91 12.54
C ALA A 92 -2.77 -6.71 12.39
N PRO A 93 -2.37 -7.50 13.43
CA PRO A 93 -1.24 -8.42 13.29
C PRO A 93 -1.46 -9.40 12.13
N GLY A 94 -0.39 -9.69 11.40
CA GLY A 94 -0.43 -10.57 10.24
C GLY A 94 -0.81 -9.90 8.94
N THR A 95 -1.08 -8.59 8.95
CA THR A 95 -1.31 -7.81 7.73
C THR A 95 -0.01 -7.24 7.18
N TRP A 96 -0.08 -6.57 6.04
CA TRP A 96 1.09 -6.19 5.28
C TRP A 96 1.11 -4.70 4.95
N LEU A 97 2.26 -4.07 5.14
CA LEU A 97 2.56 -2.73 4.62
C LEU A 97 3.60 -2.89 3.51
N VAL A 98 3.28 -2.42 2.31
CA VAL A 98 4.14 -2.55 1.13
C VAL A 98 4.48 -1.17 0.61
N SER A 99 5.77 -0.89 0.44
CA SER A 99 6.26 0.40 -0.06
C SER A 99 7.07 0.22 -1.33
N LEU A 100 6.73 1.00 -2.35
CA LEU A 100 7.51 1.08 -3.58
C LEU A 100 8.67 2.07 -3.38
N GLU A 101 9.89 1.62 -3.67
CA GLU A 101 11.13 2.38 -3.71
C GLU A 101 11.71 2.78 -2.35
N PHE A 102 10.92 3.31 -1.42
CA PHE A 102 11.44 3.86 -0.17
C PHE A 102 11.16 2.95 1.01
N ALA A 103 12.21 2.64 1.77
CA ALA A 103 12.10 1.83 2.97
C ALA A 103 11.58 2.65 4.16
N VAL A 104 11.00 1.96 5.14
CA VAL A 104 10.69 2.55 6.44
C VAL A 104 11.98 2.62 7.27
N PRO A 105 12.40 3.82 7.72
CA PRO A 105 13.62 3.93 8.52
C PRO A 105 13.52 3.14 9.82
N GLY A 106 14.59 2.41 10.17
CA GLY A 106 14.71 1.71 11.44
C GLY A 106 13.80 0.49 11.61
N VAL A 107 13.12 0.04 10.55
CA VAL A 107 12.23 -1.12 10.60
C VAL A 107 12.79 -2.25 9.74
N LEU A 108 12.78 -3.46 10.29
CA LEU A 108 13.23 -4.66 9.58
C LEU A 108 12.16 -5.09 8.57
N PRO A 109 12.44 -5.13 7.26
CA PRO A 109 11.48 -5.63 6.28
C PRO A 109 11.35 -7.15 6.37
N HIS A 110 10.15 -7.65 6.08
CA HIS A 110 9.90 -9.08 5.91
C HIS A 110 10.56 -9.60 4.62
N ALA A 111 10.47 -8.82 3.55
CA ALA A 111 11.06 -9.16 2.26
C ALA A 111 11.36 -7.89 1.46
N GLN A 112 12.26 -8.03 0.50
CA GLN A 112 12.62 -6.99 -0.44
C GLN A 112 12.64 -7.61 -1.82
N LEU A 113 11.87 -7.02 -2.76
CA LEU A 113 11.76 -7.51 -4.12
C LEU A 113 12.13 -6.42 -5.10
N ARG A 114 12.54 -6.83 -6.32
CA ARG A 114 12.70 -5.89 -7.42
C ARG A 114 11.50 -5.94 -8.35
N ALA A 115 10.90 -4.78 -8.56
CA ALA A 115 9.85 -4.61 -9.55
C ALA A 115 10.45 -4.47 -10.96
N PRO A 116 9.66 -4.70 -12.02
CA PRO A 116 10.05 -4.33 -13.38
C PRO A 116 10.47 -2.87 -13.44
N GLY A 117 11.57 -2.56 -14.12
CA GLY A 117 12.13 -1.22 -14.14
C GLY A 117 13.20 -0.95 -13.09
N GLY A 118 13.50 -1.92 -12.21
CA GLY A 118 14.58 -1.85 -11.24
C GLY A 118 14.22 -1.21 -9.90
N ARG A 119 12.99 -0.78 -9.70
CA ARG A 119 12.54 -0.24 -8.40
C ARG A 119 12.44 -1.36 -7.37
N VAL A 120 12.75 -1.02 -6.12
CA VAL A 120 12.68 -1.95 -5.00
C VAL A 120 11.30 -1.88 -4.37
N VAL A 121 10.74 -3.04 -4.04
CA VAL A 121 9.49 -3.14 -3.27
C VAL A 121 9.84 -3.66 -1.89
N TRP A 122 9.49 -2.90 -0.87
CA TRP A 122 9.72 -3.23 0.54
C TRP A 122 8.44 -3.79 1.16
N ILE A 123 8.51 -4.99 1.71
CA ILE A 123 7.36 -5.69 2.31
C ILE A 123 7.57 -5.80 3.81
N TYR A 124 6.64 -5.26 4.58
CA TYR A 124 6.67 -5.29 6.05
C TYR A 124 5.45 -6.03 6.56
N ARG A 125 5.65 -6.87 7.54
CA ARG A 125 4.56 -7.56 8.23
C ARG A 125 4.24 -6.86 9.54
N LEU A 126 2.95 -6.63 9.82
CA LEU A 126 2.51 -6.08 11.10
C LEU A 126 2.43 -7.19 12.15
N PRO A 127 2.86 -6.94 13.38
CA PRO A 127 3.44 -5.67 13.88
C PRO A 127 4.86 -5.45 13.36
N LEU A 128 5.21 -4.18 13.18
CA LEU A 128 6.53 -3.80 12.69
C LEU A 128 7.62 -4.08 13.73
N GLN A 129 8.78 -4.53 13.27
CA GLN A 129 9.92 -4.85 14.13
C GLN A 129 11.06 -3.90 13.83
N GLY A 130 11.70 -3.39 14.91
CA GLY A 130 12.88 -2.58 14.75
C GLY A 130 14.07 -3.39 14.23
N GLN A 131 14.94 -2.74 13.46
CA GLN A 131 16.20 -3.35 13.04
C GLN A 131 17.14 -3.48 14.23
N SER A 132 17.81 -4.63 14.31
CA SER A 132 18.92 -4.82 15.25
C SER A 132 20.08 -3.92 14.84
N LYS A 133 20.65 -3.25 15.82
CA LYS A 133 21.87 -2.47 15.60
C LYS A 133 23.11 -3.36 15.60
#